data_1ce2f097597b2c12ce1611e9e6ad6e01
#
_entry.id   1ce2f097597b2c12ce1611e9e6ad6e01
#
_cell.length_a   1.000
_cell.length_b   1.000
_cell.length_c   1.000
_cell.angle_alpha   90.00
_cell.angle_beta   90.00
_cell.angle_gamma   90.00
#
_symmetry.space_group_name_H-M   'P 1'
#
loop_
_entity.id
_entity.type
_entity.pdbx_description
1 polymer ?
#
loop_
_entity_poly.entity_id
_entity_poly.type
_entity_poly.pdbx_seq_one_letter_code
_entity_poly.pdbx_strand_id
1 'polypeptide(L)'
;MNTYEAVAWAWFEYRKSKRNFSEGYQKDVESLIRRNLLPHFGHLPISQITAPMALKAFKQYQDEGKLEKLKRTIQKHNEIMTYALHRELIPFNPTANISKEFDSPTVEHFKTIKPEDLGEFIYTLNNAQIHLQTRYLILWQLLTMIHPNEAATAKYEDIDERSRIWTVYIQKGIKQDERGREHKITLSRQAMALLREIKKLVAEMAGLTQSAISQAERKESKPQKKTREKLAKIYNCLPEQLSI
;
A
#
# COMPACT_ATOMS: atom_id res chain seq x y z
N MET A 1 -30.77 21.69 3.63
CA MET A 1 -31.24 20.63 2.70
C MET A 1 -30.12 19.58 2.57
N ASN A 2 -30.38 18.32 2.87
CA ASN A 2 -29.35 17.28 2.87
C ASN A 2 -29.11 16.79 1.44
N THR A 3 -28.25 17.48 0.69
CA THR A 3 -27.84 17.02 -0.64
C THR A 3 -26.96 15.76 -0.52
N TYR A 4 -26.94 14.95 -1.57
CA TYR A 4 -26.06 13.79 -1.64
C TYR A 4 -24.59 14.17 -1.42
N GLU A 5 -24.14 15.29 -2.00
CA GLU A 5 -22.77 15.81 -1.80
C GLU A 5 -22.47 16.09 -0.33
N ALA A 6 -23.35 16.82 0.36
CA ALA A 6 -23.17 17.12 1.78
C ALA A 6 -23.08 15.86 2.64
N VAL A 7 -23.94 14.86 2.34
CA VAL A 7 -23.94 13.59 3.06
C VAL A 7 -22.71 12.74 2.72
N ALA A 8 -22.26 12.75 1.45
CA ALA A 8 -21.06 12.02 1.02
C ALA A 8 -19.81 12.55 1.73
N TRP A 9 -19.66 13.86 1.86
CA TRP A 9 -18.55 14.45 2.61
C TRP A 9 -18.65 14.22 4.11
N ALA A 10 -19.85 14.29 4.69
CA ALA A 10 -20.05 13.93 6.10
C ALA A 10 -19.68 12.44 6.38
N TRP A 11 -20.08 11.52 5.47
CA TRP A 11 -19.65 10.14 5.52
C TRP A 11 -18.13 10.00 5.40
N PHE A 12 -17.51 10.73 4.50
CA PHE A 12 -16.06 10.66 4.28
C PHE A 12 -15.29 11.11 5.55
N GLU A 13 -15.67 12.22 6.18
CA GLU A 13 -15.06 12.67 7.44
C GLU A 13 -15.31 11.66 8.59
N TYR A 14 -16.51 11.10 8.67
CA TYR A 14 -16.79 10.01 9.60
C TYR A 14 -15.87 8.80 9.36
N ARG A 15 -15.61 8.44 8.11
CA ARG A 15 -14.69 7.34 7.78
C ARG A 15 -13.24 7.64 8.17
N LYS A 16 -12.79 8.88 8.01
CA LYS A 16 -11.45 9.32 8.46
C LYS A 16 -11.23 9.13 9.97
N SER A 17 -12.27 9.30 10.77
CA SER A 17 -12.18 9.10 12.22
C SER A 17 -12.04 7.63 12.62
N LYS A 18 -12.24 6.69 11.70
CA LYS A 18 -12.16 5.26 11.96
C LYS A 18 -10.77 4.71 11.65
N ARG A 19 -10.40 3.63 12.36
CA ARG A 19 -9.19 2.84 12.03
C ARG A 19 -9.26 2.31 10.59
N ASN A 20 -8.12 2.04 10.00
CA ASN A 20 -7.99 1.44 8.66
C ASN A 20 -8.39 2.33 7.48
N PHE A 21 -8.26 3.65 7.62
CA PHE A 21 -8.49 4.59 6.53
C PHE A 21 -7.20 5.36 6.23
N SER A 22 -6.22 4.68 5.59
CA SER A 22 -4.89 5.24 5.29
C SER A 22 -4.99 6.44 4.33
N GLU A 23 -4.01 7.35 4.37
CA GLU A 23 -4.00 8.56 3.53
C GLU A 23 -4.10 8.24 2.03
N GLY A 24 -3.40 7.20 1.55
CA GLY A 24 -3.51 6.77 0.15
C GLY A 24 -4.93 6.36 -0.21
N TYR A 25 -5.56 5.54 0.65
CA TYR A 25 -6.93 5.10 0.46
C TYR A 25 -7.94 6.26 0.58
N GLN A 26 -7.68 7.27 1.43
CA GLN A 26 -8.49 8.50 1.50
C GLN A 26 -8.51 9.22 0.16
N LYS A 27 -7.34 9.43 -0.45
CA LYS A 27 -7.22 10.07 -1.79
C LYS A 27 -7.97 9.30 -2.86
N ASP A 28 -7.91 7.98 -2.84
CA ASP A 28 -8.63 7.12 -3.79
C ASP A 28 -10.14 7.24 -3.63
N VAL A 29 -10.63 7.19 -2.40
CA VAL A 29 -12.07 7.33 -2.08
C VAL A 29 -12.58 8.74 -2.41
N GLU A 30 -11.82 9.78 -2.05
CA GLU A 30 -12.14 11.16 -2.41
C GLU A 30 -12.25 11.34 -3.93
N SER A 31 -11.26 10.84 -4.67
CA SER A 31 -11.25 10.87 -6.13
C SER A 31 -12.45 10.14 -6.73
N LEU A 32 -12.80 8.98 -6.16
CA LEU A 32 -13.96 8.19 -6.60
C LEU A 32 -15.27 8.98 -6.37
N ILE A 33 -15.46 9.57 -5.20
CA ILE A 33 -16.63 10.38 -4.88
C ILE A 33 -16.74 11.53 -5.90
N ARG A 34 -15.68 12.34 -6.04
CA ARG A 34 -15.68 13.52 -6.92
C ARG A 34 -15.94 13.19 -8.37
N ARG A 35 -15.31 12.11 -8.89
CA ARG A 35 -15.36 11.79 -10.33
C ARG A 35 -16.51 10.89 -10.73
N ASN A 36 -16.98 10.02 -9.83
CA ASN A 36 -17.93 8.96 -10.22
C ASN A 36 -19.29 9.09 -9.54
N LEU A 37 -19.43 9.81 -8.42
CA LEU A 37 -20.68 9.91 -7.70
C LEU A 37 -21.30 11.33 -7.77
N LEU A 38 -20.51 12.36 -7.47
CA LEU A 38 -21.03 13.74 -7.44
C LEU A 38 -21.57 14.23 -8.77
N PRO A 39 -21.02 13.88 -9.95
CA PRO A 39 -21.58 14.32 -11.22
C PRO A 39 -23.02 13.82 -11.46
N HIS A 40 -23.37 12.68 -10.88
CA HIS A 40 -24.69 12.07 -11.07
C HIS A 40 -25.69 12.44 -9.95
N PHE A 41 -25.20 12.53 -8.71
CA PHE A 41 -26.09 12.62 -7.54
C PHE A 41 -25.85 13.86 -6.69
N GLY A 42 -24.70 14.54 -6.80
CA GLY A 42 -24.23 15.54 -5.87
C GLY A 42 -25.25 16.62 -5.53
N HIS A 43 -25.93 17.15 -6.55
CA HIS A 43 -26.90 18.23 -6.44
C HIS A 43 -28.28 17.80 -5.92
N LEU A 44 -28.56 16.50 -5.91
CA LEU A 44 -29.86 15.97 -5.54
C LEU A 44 -30.03 15.87 -4.02
N PRO A 45 -31.20 16.13 -3.46
CA PRO A 45 -31.52 15.72 -2.10
C PRO A 45 -31.36 14.22 -1.93
N ILE A 46 -30.70 13.76 -0.86
CA ILE A 46 -30.42 12.34 -0.70
C ILE A 46 -31.67 11.47 -0.62
N SER A 47 -32.76 12.04 -0.12
CA SER A 47 -34.09 11.39 -0.05
C SER A 47 -34.77 11.20 -1.43
N GLN A 48 -34.26 11.86 -2.47
CA GLN A 48 -34.79 11.73 -3.84
C GLN A 48 -33.99 10.74 -4.69
N ILE A 49 -32.91 10.17 -4.17
CA ILE A 49 -32.14 9.15 -4.87
C ILE A 49 -32.99 7.87 -4.99
N THR A 50 -33.14 7.38 -6.21
CA THR A 50 -33.93 6.18 -6.51
C THR A 50 -33.05 5.11 -7.17
N ALA A 51 -33.48 3.83 -7.11
CA ALA A 51 -32.79 2.74 -7.78
C ALA A 51 -32.69 2.95 -9.32
N PRO A 52 -33.74 3.37 -10.05
CA PRO A 52 -33.62 3.65 -11.48
C PRO A 52 -32.59 4.73 -11.82
N MET A 53 -32.46 5.78 -11.00
CA MET A 53 -31.43 6.81 -11.21
C MET A 53 -30.03 6.22 -11.07
N ALA A 54 -29.81 5.42 -10.05
CA ALA A 54 -28.53 4.76 -9.82
C ALA A 54 -28.20 3.73 -10.91
N LEU A 55 -29.18 2.95 -11.35
CA LEU A 55 -29.02 2.02 -12.49
C LEU A 55 -28.57 2.77 -13.75
N LYS A 56 -29.23 3.87 -14.09
CA LYS A 56 -28.87 4.69 -15.24
C LYS A 56 -27.46 5.26 -15.14
N ALA A 57 -27.09 5.79 -13.95
CA ALA A 57 -25.77 6.37 -13.72
C ALA A 57 -24.64 5.32 -13.82
N PHE A 58 -24.88 4.11 -13.36
CA PHE A 58 -23.86 3.07 -13.30
C PHE A 58 -23.76 2.23 -14.58
N LYS A 59 -24.81 2.17 -15.41
CA LYS A 59 -24.82 1.41 -16.65
C LYS A 59 -23.68 1.76 -17.60
N GLN A 60 -23.29 3.03 -17.67
CA GLN A 60 -22.17 3.47 -18.51
C GLN A 60 -20.86 2.72 -18.20
N TYR A 61 -20.58 2.40 -16.92
CA TYR A 61 -19.37 1.66 -16.56
C TYR A 61 -19.41 0.21 -17.01
N GLN A 62 -20.60 -0.41 -17.02
CA GLN A 62 -20.79 -1.74 -17.56
C GLN A 62 -20.63 -1.75 -19.08
N ASP A 63 -21.25 -0.79 -19.77
CA ASP A 63 -21.18 -0.66 -21.22
C ASP A 63 -19.73 -0.41 -21.71
N GLU A 64 -18.92 0.26 -20.87
CA GLU A 64 -17.49 0.47 -21.09
C GLU A 64 -16.60 -0.70 -20.63
N GLY A 65 -17.16 -1.78 -20.10
CA GLY A 65 -16.42 -2.94 -19.57
C GLY A 65 -15.62 -2.66 -18.30
N LYS A 66 -15.84 -1.52 -17.61
CA LYS A 66 -15.11 -1.10 -16.39
C LYS A 66 -15.72 -1.69 -15.12
N LEU A 67 -15.86 -3.01 -15.06
CA LEU A 67 -16.60 -3.72 -14.01
C LEU A 67 -15.99 -3.56 -12.62
N GLU A 68 -14.66 -3.55 -12.47
CA GLU A 68 -13.99 -3.29 -11.18
C GLU A 68 -14.26 -1.88 -10.66
N LYS A 69 -14.22 -0.89 -11.56
CA LYS A 69 -14.56 0.49 -11.22
C LYS A 69 -16.03 0.60 -10.81
N LEU A 70 -16.91 -0.04 -11.55
CA LEU A 70 -18.34 -0.13 -11.25
C LEU A 70 -18.60 -0.69 -9.86
N LYS A 71 -18.04 -1.86 -9.56
CA LYS A 71 -18.14 -2.52 -8.25
C LYS A 71 -17.73 -1.61 -7.10
N ARG A 72 -16.57 -0.96 -7.22
CA ARG A 72 -16.07 -0.04 -6.20
C ARG A 72 -16.95 1.20 -6.05
N THR A 73 -17.47 1.74 -7.16
CA THR A 73 -18.36 2.89 -7.16
C THR A 73 -19.69 2.58 -6.48
N ILE A 74 -20.32 1.45 -6.82
CA ILE A 74 -21.56 0.97 -6.18
C ILE A 74 -21.34 0.73 -4.69
N GLN A 75 -20.21 0.12 -4.30
CA GLN A 75 -19.88 -0.10 -2.89
C GLN A 75 -19.84 1.23 -2.12
N LYS A 76 -19.15 2.24 -2.64
CA LYS A 76 -19.06 3.55 -1.95
C LYS A 76 -20.40 4.28 -1.94
N HIS A 77 -21.15 4.22 -3.02
CA HIS A 77 -22.52 4.74 -3.05
C HIS A 77 -23.38 4.12 -1.94
N ASN A 78 -23.40 2.80 -1.83
CA ASN A 78 -24.16 2.11 -0.80
C ASN A 78 -23.67 2.39 0.64
N GLU A 79 -22.37 2.57 0.84
CA GLU A 79 -21.84 3.00 2.14
C GLU A 79 -22.36 4.40 2.54
N ILE A 80 -22.45 5.35 1.59
CA ILE A 80 -23.00 6.70 1.79
C ILE A 80 -24.51 6.64 2.07
N MET A 81 -25.26 5.86 1.28
CA MET A 81 -26.70 5.69 1.47
C MET A 81 -27.03 5.03 2.83
N THR A 82 -26.23 4.02 3.22
CA THR A 82 -26.38 3.38 4.55
C THR A 82 -26.03 4.35 5.68
N TYR A 83 -25.03 5.22 5.47
CA TYR A 83 -24.73 6.28 6.44
C TYR A 83 -25.91 7.27 6.60
N ALA A 84 -26.59 7.62 5.51
CA ALA A 84 -27.78 8.45 5.53
C ALA A 84 -28.94 7.76 6.25
N LEU A 85 -29.14 6.46 6.01
CA LEU A 85 -30.14 5.65 6.69
C LEU A 85 -29.93 5.63 8.22
N HIS A 86 -28.71 5.39 8.68
CA HIS A 86 -28.38 5.35 10.10
C HIS A 86 -28.48 6.71 10.81
N ARG A 87 -28.67 7.79 10.05
CA ARG A 87 -28.91 9.16 10.56
C ARG A 87 -30.32 9.66 10.27
N GLU A 88 -31.21 8.73 9.91
CA GLU A 88 -32.62 9.01 9.67
C GLU A 88 -32.86 10.08 8.59
N LEU A 89 -31.87 10.30 7.70
CA LEU A 89 -31.99 11.20 6.56
C LEU A 89 -32.84 10.60 5.44
N ILE A 90 -32.93 9.28 5.41
CA ILE A 90 -33.76 8.48 4.50
C ILE A 90 -34.39 7.34 5.30
N PRO A 91 -35.63 6.93 4.97
CA PRO A 91 -36.33 5.85 5.70
C PRO A 91 -35.81 4.45 5.33
N PHE A 92 -35.22 4.28 4.17
CA PHE A 92 -34.61 3.04 3.67
C PHE A 92 -33.58 3.35 2.60
N ASN A 93 -32.66 2.42 2.33
CA ASN A 93 -31.72 2.54 1.21
C ASN A 93 -32.31 1.89 -0.06
N PRO A 94 -32.77 2.67 -1.07
CA PRO A 94 -33.37 2.15 -2.29
C PRO A 94 -32.37 1.42 -3.20
N THR A 95 -31.06 1.58 -2.95
CA THR A 95 -29.97 1.04 -3.79
C THR A 95 -29.19 -0.10 -3.13
N ALA A 96 -29.67 -0.63 -1.99
CA ALA A 96 -28.94 -1.60 -1.18
C ALA A 96 -28.44 -2.84 -1.96
N ASN A 97 -29.22 -3.35 -2.90
CA ASN A 97 -28.92 -4.55 -3.68
C ASN A 97 -28.58 -4.25 -5.15
N ILE A 98 -28.37 -3.00 -5.52
CA ILE A 98 -28.21 -2.58 -6.91
C ILE A 98 -27.02 -3.26 -7.63
N SER A 99 -26.04 -3.76 -6.88
CA SER A 99 -24.89 -4.51 -7.44
C SER A 99 -25.31 -5.80 -8.13
N LYS A 100 -26.48 -6.37 -7.80
CA LYS A 100 -27.00 -7.60 -8.41
C LYS A 100 -27.55 -7.39 -9.85
N GLU A 101 -27.79 -6.15 -10.22
CA GLU A 101 -28.26 -5.76 -11.54
C GLU A 101 -27.13 -5.61 -12.57
N PHE A 102 -25.88 -5.80 -12.15
CA PHE A 102 -24.69 -5.61 -12.97
C PHE A 102 -23.82 -6.85 -12.99
N ASP A 103 -23.07 -6.99 -14.07
CA ASP A 103 -22.09 -8.06 -14.19
C ASP A 103 -20.98 -7.92 -13.16
N SER A 104 -20.53 -9.05 -12.65
CA SER A 104 -19.37 -9.09 -11.76
C SER A 104 -18.09 -9.13 -12.56
N PRO A 105 -17.03 -8.41 -12.14
CA PRO A 105 -15.74 -8.49 -12.80
C PRO A 105 -15.20 -9.92 -12.72
N THR A 106 -14.68 -10.41 -13.83
CA THR A 106 -13.93 -11.66 -13.86
C THR A 106 -12.63 -11.47 -13.11
N VAL A 107 -12.38 -12.29 -12.10
CA VAL A 107 -11.13 -12.26 -11.35
C VAL A 107 -10.08 -13.05 -12.12
N GLU A 108 -9.21 -12.35 -12.84
CA GLU A 108 -7.98 -12.95 -13.34
C GLU A 108 -6.92 -12.87 -12.24
N HIS A 109 -6.50 -14.04 -11.75
CA HIS A 109 -5.38 -14.10 -10.81
C HIS A 109 -4.07 -13.79 -11.52
N PHE A 110 -3.23 -13.00 -10.88
CA PHE A 110 -1.86 -12.79 -11.38
C PHE A 110 -1.17 -14.13 -11.56
N LYS A 111 -0.42 -14.27 -12.65
CA LYS A 111 0.43 -15.43 -12.87
C LYS A 111 1.43 -15.54 -11.72
N THR A 112 1.54 -16.71 -11.14
CA THR A 112 2.52 -17.01 -10.09
C THR A 112 3.68 -17.78 -10.71
N ILE A 113 4.89 -17.56 -10.19
CA ILE A 113 6.06 -18.36 -10.57
C ILE A 113 5.90 -19.74 -9.92
N LYS A 114 5.91 -20.78 -10.74
CA LYS A 114 5.85 -22.14 -10.23
C LYS A 114 7.24 -22.57 -9.73
N PRO A 115 7.33 -23.55 -8.83
CA PRO A 115 8.63 -24.04 -8.35
C PRO A 115 9.56 -24.48 -9.48
N GLU A 116 9.02 -25.09 -10.55
CA GLU A 116 9.76 -25.54 -11.73
C GLU A 116 10.40 -24.37 -12.50
N ASP A 117 9.73 -23.22 -12.52
CA ASP A 117 10.14 -22.03 -13.26
C ASP A 117 11.15 -21.17 -12.47
N LEU A 118 11.40 -21.50 -11.20
CA LEU A 118 12.23 -20.69 -10.30
C LEU A 118 13.67 -20.56 -10.82
N GLY A 119 14.23 -21.62 -11.41
CA GLY A 119 15.57 -21.60 -11.99
C GLY A 119 15.69 -20.60 -13.13
N GLU A 120 14.73 -20.61 -14.06
CA GLU A 120 14.67 -19.67 -15.19
C GLU A 120 14.44 -18.24 -14.69
N PHE A 121 13.57 -18.06 -13.70
CA PHE A 121 13.35 -16.76 -13.07
C PHE A 121 14.64 -16.17 -12.49
N ILE A 122 15.40 -16.94 -11.70
CA ILE A 122 16.66 -16.48 -11.11
C ILE A 122 17.70 -16.17 -12.18
N TYR A 123 17.79 -17.01 -13.22
CA TYR A 123 18.68 -16.76 -14.36
C TYR A 123 18.31 -15.44 -15.05
N THR A 124 17.03 -15.25 -15.38
CA THR A 124 16.52 -14.03 -16.01
C THR A 124 16.75 -12.81 -15.13
N LEU A 125 16.47 -12.90 -13.83
CA LEU A 125 16.70 -11.83 -12.87
C LEU A 125 18.16 -11.39 -12.82
N ASN A 126 19.09 -12.35 -12.84
CA ASN A 126 20.53 -12.07 -12.79
C ASN A 126 21.06 -11.42 -14.08
N ASN A 127 20.44 -11.71 -15.22
CA ASN A 127 20.84 -11.17 -16.53
C ASN A 127 20.01 -9.95 -16.97
N ALA A 128 18.94 -9.59 -16.24
CA ALA A 128 18.09 -8.45 -16.56
C ALA A 128 18.84 -7.11 -16.42
N GLN A 129 18.58 -6.20 -17.34
CA GLN A 129 19.11 -4.83 -17.29
C GLN A 129 18.21 -3.96 -16.37
N ILE A 130 18.27 -4.22 -15.07
CA ILE A 130 17.55 -3.50 -14.03
C ILE A 130 18.54 -2.94 -13.00
N HIS A 131 18.11 -1.91 -12.28
CA HIS A 131 18.90 -1.38 -11.18
C HIS A 131 19.24 -2.48 -10.17
N LEU A 132 20.48 -2.50 -9.69
CA LEU A 132 20.96 -3.48 -8.75
C LEU A 132 20.14 -3.53 -7.45
N GLN A 133 19.70 -2.35 -6.98
CA GLN A 133 18.80 -2.23 -5.84
C GLN A 133 17.47 -2.99 -6.07
N THR A 134 16.88 -2.86 -7.27
CA THR A 134 15.65 -3.59 -7.63
C THR A 134 15.88 -5.10 -7.62
N ARG A 135 17.02 -5.56 -8.17
CA ARG A 135 17.39 -6.99 -8.16
C ARG A 135 17.50 -7.53 -6.74
N TYR A 136 18.22 -6.83 -5.87
CA TYR A 136 18.38 -7.25 -4.48
C TYR A 136 17.08 -7.23 -3.71
N LEU A 137 16.19 -6.26 -3.96
CA LEU A 137 14.86 -6.20 -3.34
C LEU A 137 14.00 -7.41 -3.74
N ILE A 138 14.02 -7.79 -5.02
CA ILE A 138 13.31 -8.99 -5.50
C ILE A 138 13.86 -10.26 -4.85
N LEU A 139 15.20 -10.41 -4.79
CA LEU A 139 15.83 -11.54 -4.11
C LEU A 139 15.52 -11.56 -2.61
N TRP A 140 15.56 -10.41 -1.96
CA TRP A 140 15.22 -10.28 -0.54
C TRP A 140 13.78 -10.71 -0.26
N GLN A 141 12.84 -10.22 -1.08
CA GLN A 141 11.43 -10.60 -0.97
C GLN A 141 11.22 -12.11 -1.21
N LEU A 142 11.90 -12.68 -2.21
CA LEU A 142 11.83 -14.10 -2.50
C LEU A 142 12.35 -14.97 -1.34
N LEU A 143 13.43 -14.54 -0.69
CA LEU A 143 14.07 -15.29 0.41
C LEU A 143 13.34 -15.11 1.75
N THR A 144 12.55 -14.06 1.93
CA THR A 144 11.86 -13.75 3.18
C THR A 144 10.34 -13.95 3.11
N MET A 145 9.78 -14.07 1.89
CA MET A 145 8.35 -14.21 1.61
C MET A 145 7.49 -13.12 2.27
N ILE A 146 8.07 -11.94 2.49
CA ILE A 146 7.39 -10.80 3.11
C ILE A 146 6.66 -9.96 2.04
N HIS A 147 5.69 -9.18 2.48
CA HIS A 147 4.99 -8.26 1.58
C HIS A 147 5.95 -7.19 1.00
N PRO A 148 5.77 -6.75 -0.26
CA PRO A 148 6.69 -5.82 -0.92
C PRO A 148 6.99 -4.54 -0.15
N ASN A 149 5.99 -3.96 0.53
CA ASN A 149 6.18 -2.73 1.30
C ASN A 149 7.10 -2.94 2.50
N GLU A 150 6.92 -4.03 3.24
CA GLU A 150 7.78 -4.38 4.37
C GLU A 150 9.21 -4.72 3.90
N ALA A 151 9.35 -5.40 2.75
CA ALA A 151 10.65 -5.67 2.16
C ALA A 151 11.38 -4.38 1.76
N ALA A 152 10.66 -3.42 1.16
CA ALA A 152 11.23 -2.14 0.70
C ALA A 152 11.60 -1.20 1.85
N THR A 153 10.97 -1.35 3.01
CA THR A 153 11.23 -0.54 4.22
C THR A 153 12.11 -1.23 5.25
N ALA A 154 12.72 -2.38 4.89
CA ALA A 154 13.63 -3.12 5.76
C ALA A 154 14.80 -2.25 6.21
N LYS A 155 15.08 -2.24 7.51
CA LYS A 155 16.21 -1.54 8.09
C LYS A 155 17.20 -2.54 8.68
N TYR A 156 18.48 -2.24 8.56
CA TYR A 156 19.53 -3.08 9.17
C TYR A 156 19.45 -3.15 10.69
N GLU A 157 18.99 -2.07 11.34
CA GLU A 157 18.81 -2.02 12.80
C GLU A 157 17.78 -3.02 13.33
N ASP A 158 16.85 -3.46 12.48
CA ASP A 158 15.83 -4.43 12.81
C ASP A 158 16.28 -5.90 12.59
N ILE A 159 17.55 -6.08 12.15
CA ILE A 159 18.12 -7.40 11.84
C ILE A 159 19.16 -7.79 12.87
N ASP A 160 18.86 -8.80 13.66
CA ASP A 160 19.86 -9.45 14.52
C ASP A 160 20.59 -10.54 13.71
N GLU A 161 21.81 -10.19 13.27
CA GLU A 161 22.64 -11.13 12.48
C GLU A 161 23.11 -12.34 13.29
N ARG A 162 23.20 -12.23 14.62
CA ARG A 162 23.65 -13.33 15.49
C ARG A 162 22.57 -14.40 15.61
N SER A 163 21.34 -14.00 15.90
CA SER A 163 20.19 -14.89 15.94
C SER A 163 19.59 -15.17 14.56
N ARG A 164 19.97 -14.42 13.55
CA ARG A 164 19.41 -14.42 12.19
C ARG A 164 17.90 -14.15 12.20
N ILE A 165 17.48 -13.16 12.99
CA ILE A 165 16.08 -12.73 13.08
C ILE A 165 15.98 -11.32 12.55
N TRP A 166 15.01 -11.11 11.64
CA TRP A 166 14.57 -9.80 11.22
C TRP A 166 13.22 -9.49 11.88
N THR A 167 13.15 -8.38 12.62
CA THR A 167 11.92 -7.92 13.25
C THR A 167 11.23 -6.90 12.34
N VAL A 168 10.03 -7.23 11.86
CA VAL A 168 9.22 -6.39 10.99
C VAL A 168 8.02 -5.84 11.76
N TYR A 169 7.71 -4.57 11.58
CA TYR A 169 6.55 -3.92 12.17
C TYR A 169 5.46 -3.72 11.12
N ILE A 170 4.44 -4.59 11.16
CA ILE A 170 3.33 -4.59 10.19
C ILE A 170 2.35 -3.48 10.57
N GLN A 171 2.26 -2.45 9.71
CA GLN A 171 1.40 -1.28 9.93
C GLN A 171 -0.05 -1.48 9.44
N LYS A 172 -0.35 -2.58 8.76
CA LYS A 172 -1.69 -2.81 8.20
C LYS A 172 -2.76 -2.83 9.30
N GLY A 173 -3.67 -1.87 9.22
CA GLY A 173 -4.77 -1.74 10.18
C GLY A 173 -4.42 -1.03 11.49
N ILE A 174 -3.25 -0.41 11.58
CA ILE A 174 -2.76 0.30 12.78
C ILE A 174 -2.63 1.79 12.43
N LYS A 175 -2.91 2.68 13.38
CA LYS A 175 -2.70 4.11 13.17
C LYS A 175 -1.22 4.41 12.97
N GLN A 176 -0.94 5.49 12.25
CA GLN A 176 0.42 5.87 11.86
C GLN A 176 1.32 6.24 13.05
N ASP A 177 0.71 6.63 14.18
CA ASP A 177 1.33 6.97 15.45
C ASP A 177 1.50 5.78 16.41
N GLU A 178 0.92 4.63 16.09
CA GLU A 178 1.04 3.40 16.87
C GLU A 178 2.15 2.51 16.29
N ARG A 179 2.98 1.91 17.15
CA ARG A 179 3.96 0.91 16.73
C ARG A 179 3.25 -0.28 16.12
N GLY A 180 3.62 -0.67 14.90
CA GLY A 180 3.05 -1.79 14.20
C GLY A 180 3.14 -3.11 14.96
N ARG A 181 2.35 -4.10 14.54
CA ARG A 181 2.43 -5.45 15.11
C ARG A 181 3.78 -6.07 14.76
N GLU A 182 4.53 -6.45 15.79
CA GLU A 182 5.82 -7.14 15.64
C GLU A 182 5.65 -8.51 14.98
N HIS A 183 6.44 -8.75 13.96
CA HIS A 183 6.55 -10.03 13.28
C HIS A 183 8.02 -10.40 13.09
N LYS A 184 8.42 -11.57 13.58
CA LYS A 184 9.80 -12.06 13.53
C LYS A 184 9.97 -13.05 12.38
N ILE A 185 10.94 -12.79 11.52
CA ILE A 185 11.27 -13.60 10.36
C ILE A 185 12.66 -14.21 10.58
N THR A 186 12.74 -15.53 10.55
CA THR A 186 14.03 -16.23 10.58
C THR A 186 14.69 -16.14 9.21
N LEU A 187 15.90 -15.59 9.16
CA LEU A 187 16.65 -15.43 7.94
C LEU A 187 17.42 -16.70 7.58
N SER A 188 17.24 -17.16 6.35
CA SER A 188 18.00 -18.27 5.78
C SER A 188 19.46 -17.90 5.61
N ARG A 189 20.33 -18.92 5.39
CA ARG A 189 21.74 -18.67 5.06
C ARG A 189 21.89 -17.82 3.80
N GLN A 190 21.03 -18.04 2.82
CA GLN A 190 20.99 -17.28 1.56
C GLN A 190 20.60 -15.82 1.79
N ALA A 191 19.59 -15.54 2.61
CA ALA A 191 19.22 -14.18 2.98
C ALA A 191 20.36 -13.45 3.70
N MET A 192 21.07 -14.14 4.60
CA MET A 192 22.23 -13.58 5.29
C MET A 192 23.42 -13.33 4.33
N ALA A 193 23.62 -14.20 3.33
CA ALA A 193 24.63 -13.98 2.31
C ALA A 193 24.31 -12.76 1.45
N LEU A 194 23.05 -12.61 1.03
CA LEU A 194 22.56 -11.44 0.29
C LEU A 194 22.76 -10.13 1.07
N LEU A 195 22.45 -10.11 2.36
CA LEU A 195 22.70 -8.94 3.21
C LEU A 195 24.17 -8.53 3.26
N ARG A 196 25.09 -9.50 3.36
CA ARG A 196 26.52 -9.22 3.36
C ARG A 196 26.98 -8.66 2.02
N GLU A 197 26.44 -9.19 0.91
CA GLU A 197 26.73 -8.68 -0.43
C GLU A 197 26.24 -7.24 -0.60
N ILE A 198 25.03 -6.93 -0.16
CA ILE A 198 24.49 -5.56 -0.20
C ILE A 198 25.36 -4.62 0.65
N LYS A 199 25.73 -5.00 1.86
CA LYS A 199 26.60 -4.20 2.72
C LYS A 199 27.97 -3.96 2.07
N LYS A 200 28.56 -4.97 1.44
CA LYS A 200 29.82 -4.83 0.72
C LYS A 200 29.71 -3.83 -0.42
N LEU A 201 28.66 -3.94 -1.22
CA LEU A 201 28.43 -3.05 -2.34
C LEU A 201 28.22 -1.60 -1.89
N VAL A 202 27.38 -1.37 -0.87
CA VAL A 202 27.17 -0.04 -0.30
C VAL A 202 28.48 0.56 0.21
N ALA A 203 29.32 -0.25 0.85
CA ALA A 203 30.65 0.17 1.33
C ALA A 203 31.56 0.59 0.16
N GLU A 204 31.61 -0.20 -0.90
CA GLU A 204 32.38 0.11 -2.11
C GLU A 204 31.89 1.41 -2.78
N MET A 205 30.58 1.55 -2.97
CA MET A 205 29.98 2.75 -3.56
C MET A 205 30.22 4.02 -2.70
N ALA A 206 30.23 3.89 -1.38
CA ALA A 206 30.47 4.99 -0.46
C ALA A 206 31.97 5.30 -0.32
N GLY A 207 32.87 4.44 -0.81
CA GLY A 207 34.29 4.49 -0.48
C GLY A 207 34.51 4.44 1.03
N LEU A 208 33.82 3.53 1.71
CA LEU A 208 33.85 3.27 3.14
C LEU A 208 34.16 1.79 3.38
N THR A 209 34.54 1.46 4.62
CA THR A 209 34.69 0.05 5.01
C THR A 209 33.33 -0.53 5.43
N GLN A 210 33.16 -1.84 5.32
CA GLN A 210 31.95 -2.53 5.80
C GLN A 210 31.69 -2.29 7.29
N SER A 211 32.77 -2.19 8.10
CA SER A 211 32.65 -1.88 9.53
C SER A 211 32.12 -0.48 9.76
N ALA A 212 32.53 0.50 8.95
CA ALA A 212 32.01 1.88 9.04
C ALA A 212 30.51 1.95 8.67
N ILE A 213 30.09 1.20 7.65
CA ILE A 213 28.66 1.05 7.30
C ILE A 213 27.88 0.42 8.45
N SER A 214 28.33 -0.75 8.92
CA SER A 214 27.67 -1.46 10.03
C SER A 214 27.60 -0.62 11.31
N GLN A 215 28.57 0.25 11.54
CA GLN A 215 28.59 1.15 12.68
C GLN A 215 27.61 2.33 12.47
N ALA A 216 27.54 2.88 11.25
CA ALA A 216 26.61 3.96 10.90
C ALA A 216 25.14 3.51 10.93
N GLU A 217 24.86 2.23 10.66
CA GLU A 217 23.52 1.64 10.60
C GLU A 217 23.02 1.05 11.93
N ARG A 218 23.82 1.14 13.00
CA ARG A 218 23.38 0.71 14.35
C ARG A 218 22.39 1.71 14.93
N LYS A 219 21.40 1.19 15.64
CA LYS A 219 20.47 1.98 16.45
C LYS A 219 21.26 2.89 17.40
N GLU A 220 20.86 4.16 17.50
CA GLU A 220 21.54 5.19 18.29
C GLU A 220 22.93 5.62 17.79
N SER A 221 23.35 5.18 16.61
CA SER A 221 24.59 5.63 15.99
C SER A 221 24.47 7.08 15.52
N LYS A 222 25.50 7.89 15.82
CA LYS A 222 25.64 9.25 15.28
C LYS A 222 26.82 9.27 14.30
N PRO A 223 26.63 8.82 13.04
CA PRO A 223 27.73 8.79 12.09
C PRO A 223 28.23 10.20 11.80
N GLN A 224 29.53 10.33 11.54
CA GLN A 224 30.14 11.61 11.20
C GLN A 224 29.45 12.23 9.97
N LYS A 225 29.37 13.57 9.93
CA LYS A 225 28.73 14.34 8.84
C LYS A 225 29.14 13.85 7.45
N LYS A 226 30.45 13.64 7.22
CA LYS A 226 31.00 13.15 5.95
C LYS A 226 30.50 11.74 5.57
N THR A 227 30.31 10.87 6.55
CA THR A 227 29.75 9.51 6.33
C THR A 227 28.27 9.59 6.00
N ARG A 228 27.50 10.43 6.72
CA ARG A 228 26.07 10.65 6.43
C ARG A 228 25.85 11.20 5.04
N GLU A 229 26.63 12.20 4.61
CA GLU A 229 26.53 12.78 3.27
C GLU A 229 26.81 11.75 2.18
N LYS A 230 27.81 10.87 2.36
CA LYS A 230 28.11 9.80 1.41
C LYS A 230 26.98 8.77 1.32
N LEU A 231 26.47 8.33 2.48
CA LEU A 231 25.36 7.35 2.52
C LEU A 231 24.05 7.96 1.99
N ALA A 232 23.75 9.21 2.34
CA ALA A 232 22.58 9.91 1.83
C ALA A 232 22.55 9.98 0.30
N LYS A 233 23.70 10.21 -0.32
CA LYS A 233 23.84 10.22 -1.78
C LYS A 233 23.54 8.84 -2.40
N ILE A 234 23.97 7.76 -1.75
CA ILE A 234 23.75 6.40 -2.23
C ILE A 234 22.29 5.97 -2.04
N TYR A 235 21.71 6.29 -0.88
CA TYR A 235 20.32 5.97 -0.55
C TYR A 235 19.30 6.96 -1.15
N ASN A 236 19.78 7.98 -1.88
CA ASN A 236 18.96 9.04 -2.48
C ASN A 236 18.01 9.69 -1.46
N CYS A 237 18.54 10.04 -0.29
CA CYS A 237 17.82 10.67 0.80
C CYS A 237 18.58 11.88 1.34
N LEU A 238 17.97 12.67 2.24
CA LEU A 238 18.65 13.77 2.91
C LEU A 238 19.57 13.25 4.03
N PRO A 239 20.75 13.86 4.29
CA PRO A 239 21.64 13.44 5.38
C PRO A 239 20.99 13.44 6.76
N GLU A 240 20.03 14.33 6.99
CA GLU A 240 19.24 14.43 8.23
C GLU A 240 18.32 13.21 8.44
N GLN A 241 17.89 12.56 7.36
CA GLN A 241 17.07 11.34 7.41
C GLN A 241 17.87 10.11 7.84
N LEU A 242 19.19 10.18 7.81
CA LEU A 242 20.11 9.15 8.33
C LEU A 242 20.54 9.42 9.79
N SER A 243 20.02 10.48 10.39
CA SER A 243 20.20 10.78 11.81
C SER A 243 19.01 10.23 12.56
N ILE A 244 19.19 9.21 13.32
CA ILE A 244 18.23 8.69 14.29
C ILE A 244 18.50 9.31 15.64
#